data_b1974b674c2f43843580fd237858b173
#
_entry.id   b1974b674c2f43843580fd237858b173
#
_cell.length_a   1.000
_cell.length_b   1.000
_cell.length_c   1.000
_cell.angle_alpha   90.00
_cell.angle_beta   90.00
_cell.angle_gamma   90.00
#
_symmetry.space_group_name_H-M   'P 1'
#
loop_
_entity.id
_entity.type
_entity.pdbx_description
1 polymer ?
#
loop_
_entity_poly.entity_id
_entity_poly.type
_entity_poly.pdbx_seq_one_letter_code
_entity_poly.pdbx_strand_id
1 'polypeptide(L)'
;TNIVDIGSSTGKTVKRLIEFNNDQAPAAYWNGIELETGFQNEVEKRRREIKKLYPEALVNFELKDIRDYHFMNCSLVTSIFTLQFMSMKDRQDVVNSIYKGLNDGGAFIFAEKINCEDGRLQDMMTFNYYDFKSENFDYQDIMTKEKQLRHMLKPYTYNRLKQMLEDAGFSEVQSFWQNHLFVGIIALK
;
A
#
# COMPACT_ATOMS: atom_id res chain seq x y z
N THR A 1 18.94 -1.07 -7.93
CA THR A 1 17.99 -0.47 -7.01
C THR A 1 16.89 -1.44 -6.63
N ASN A 2 16.26 -1.25 -5.46
CA ASN A 2 15.11 -2.02 -5.01
C ASN A 2 13.80 -1.27 -5.28
N ILE A 3 12.79 -2.01 -5.70
CA ILE A 3 11.39 -1.61 -5.74
C ILE A 3 10.65 -2.54 -4.79
N VAL A 4 9.96 -1.99 -3.80
CA VAL A 4 9.38 -2.77 -2.70
C VAL A 4 7.88 -2.51 -2.59
N ASP A 5 7.07 -3.56 -2.65
CA ASP A 5 5.62 -3.51 -2.37
C ASP A 5 5.34 -4.14 -1.02
N ILE A 6 4.85 -3.34 -0.08
CA ILE A 6 4.55 -3.78 1.29
C ILE A 6 3.08 -4.16 1.44
N GLY A 7 2.81 -5.32 2.06
CA GLY A 7 1.50 -5.95 2.04
C GLY A 7 1.13 -6.42 0.64
N SER A 8 2.06 -7.09 -0.01
CA SER A 8 1.95 -7.44 -1.44
C SER A 8 0.83 -8.44 -1.76
N SER A 9 0.20 -9.03 -0.73
CA SER A 9 -0.93 -9.96 -0.86
C SER A 9 -0.64 -11.04 -1.91
N THR A 10 -1.38 -11.08 -3.01
CA THR A 10 -1.21 -12.05 -4.11
C THR A 10 -0.12 -11.66 -5.13
N GLY A 11 0.69 -10.63 -4.87
CA GLY A 11 1.77 -10.15 -5.75
C GLY A 11 1.30 -9.43 -7.02
N LYS A 12 0.06 -8.99 -7.07
CA LYS A 12 -0.50 -8.30 -8.27
C LYS A 12 0.16 -6.96 -8.53
N THR A 13 0.41 -6.16 -7.48
CA THR A 13 1.07 -4.86 -7.60
C THR A 13 2.47 -5.02 -8.16
N VAL A 14 3.26 -5.95 -7.61
CA VAL A 14 4.61 -6.26 -8.10
C VAL A 14 4.59 -6.63 -9.58
N LYS A 15 3.68 -7.53 -9.98
CA LYS A 15 3.54 -7.90 -11.39
C LYS A 15 3.23 -6.70 -12.27
N ARG A 16 2.29 -5.84 -11.87
CA ARG A 16 1.94 -4.64 -12.63
C ARG A 16 3.10 -3.65 -12.75
N LEU A 17 3.85 -3.45 -11.67
CA LEU A 17 5.03 -2.61 -11.69
C LEU A 17 6.09 -3.14 -12.68
N ILE A 18 6.33 -4.45 -12.70
CA ILE A 18 7.23 -5.09 -13.69
C ILE A 18 6.70 -4.88 -15.12
N GLU A 19 5.42 -5.16 -15.34
CA GLU A 19 4.76 -5.05 -16.64
C GLU A 19 4.93 -3.68 -17.30
N PHE A 20 4.88 -2.60 -16.50
CA PHE A 20 5.02 -1.23 -17.00
C PHE A 20 6.46 -0.69 -17.02
N ASN A 21 7.38 -1.28 -16.27
CA ASN A 21 8.68 -0.65 -16.04
C ASN A 21 9.88 -1.58 -16.32
N ASN A 22 9.68 -2.85 -16.67
CA ASN A 22 10.80 -3.79 -16.85
C ASN A 22 11.83 -3.31 -17.87
N ASP A 23 11.39 -2.72 -18.98
CA ASP A 23 12.29 -2.23 -20.03
C ASP A 23 13.04 -0.95 -19.59
N GLN A 24 12.48 -0.19 -18.66
CA GLN A 24 13.07 1.05 -18.15
C GLN A 24 13.97 0.82 -16.92
N ALA A 25 13.75 -0.29 -16.20
CA ALA A 25 14.48 -0.64 -14.99
C ALA A 25 14.93 -2.12 -15.00
N PRO A 26 15.71 -2.56 -16.02
CA PRO A 26 16.07 -3.98 -16.18
C PRO A 26 16.93 -4.53 -15.05
N ALA A 27 17.64 -3.68 -14.32
CA ALA A 27 18.48 -4.06 -13.18
C ALA A 27 17.79 -3.84 -11.82
N ALA A 28 16.48 -3.61 -11.80
CA ALA A 28 15.75 -3.46 -10.55
C ALA A 28 15.45 -4.81 -9.91
N TYR A 29 15.50 -4.83 -8.56
CA TYR A 29 15.02 -5.95 -7.74
C TYR A 29 13.58 -5.63 -7.30
N TRP A 30 12.64 -6.48 -7.70
CA TRP A 30 11.22 -6.33 -7.44
C TRP A 30 10.84 -7.18 -6.23
N ASN A 31 10.55 -6.54 -5.11
CA ASN A 31 10.31 -7.22 -3.85
C ASN A 31 8.85 -7.04 -3.40
N GLY A 32 8.18 -8.14 -3.10
CA GLY A 32 6.88 -8.15 -2.44
C GLY A 32 7.03 -8.67 -1.02
N ILE A 33 6.60 -7.90 -0.02
CA ILE A 33 6.66 -8.27 1.40
C ILE A 33 5.24 -8.51 1.90
N GLU A 34 4.99 -9.68 2.46
CA GLU A 34 3.68 -10.07 2.97
C GLU A 34 3.81 -10.78 4.32
N LEU A 35 2.90 -10.46 5.24
CA LEU A 35 2.87 -11.09 6.57
C LEU A 35 1.98 -12.34 6.58
N GLU A 36 0.89 -12.32 5.82
CA GLU A 36 -0.16 -13.34 5.88
C GLU A 36 0.19 -14.58 5.05
N THR A 37 0.31 -15.73 5.73
CA THR A 37 0.64 -17.01 5.08
C THR A 37 -0.43 -17.48 4.09
N GLY A 38 -1.67 -17.03 4.26
CA GLY A 38 -2.79 -17.41 3.40
C GLY A 38 -2.61 -17.08 1.92
N PHE A 39 -1.69 -16.15 1.58
CA PHE A 39 -1.42 -15.75 0.19
C PHE A 39 -0.32 -16.55 -0.50
N GLN A 40 0.40 -17.45 0.21
CA GLN A 40 1.58 -18.14 -0.33
C GLN A 40 1.33 -18.87 -1.66
N ASN A 41 0.23 -19.60 -1.77
CA ASN A 41 -0.10 -20.34 -2.99
C ASN A 41 -0.29 -19.40 -4.20
N GLU A 42 -0.97 -18.28 -4.00
CA GLU A 42 -1.20 -17.28 -5.04
C GLU A 42 0.09 -16.54 -5.40
N VAL A 43 0.94 -16.25 -4.42
CA VAL A 43 2.26 -15.65 -4.63
C VAL A 43 3.15 -16.57 -5.46
N GLU A 44 3.21 -17.87 -5.18
CA GLU A 44 4.01 -18.82 -5.96
C GLU A 44 3.48 -18.98 -7.40
N LYS A 45 2.16 -18.92 -7.58
CA LYS A 45 1.56 -18.88 -8.92
C LYS A 45 1.97 -17.59 -9.65
N ARG A 46 1.94 -16.45 -8.95
CA ARG A 46 2.35 -15.14 -9.48
C ARG A 46 3.82 -15.12 -9.86
N ARG A 47 4.70 -15.67 -9.03
CA ARG A 47 6.13 -15.79 -9.29
C ARG A 47 6.40 -16.56 -10.60
N ARG A 48 5.72 -17.70 -10.79
CA ARG A 48 5.84 -18.51 -12.02
C ARG A 48 5.33 -17.75 -13.25
N GLU A 49 4.22 -17.02 -13.12
CA GLU A 49 3.66 -16.18 -14.18
C GLU A 49 4.64 -15.07 -14.59
N ILE A 50 5.21 -14.35 -13.62
CA ILE A 50 6.21 -13.30 -13.87
C ILE A 50 7.42 -13.90 -14.58
N LYS A 51 7.97 -14.99 -14.08
CA LYS A 51 9.15 -15.66 -14.69
C LYS A 51 8.91 -16.13 -16.13
N LYS A 52 7.69 -16.53 -16.45
CA LYS A 52 7.31 -16.91 -17.82
C LYS A 52 7.23 -15.70 -18.76
N LEU A 53 6.69 -14.57 -18.30
CA LEU A 53 6.48 -13.37 -19.11
C LEU A 53 7.71 -12.46 -19.16
N TYR A 54 8.48 -12.41 -18.09
CA TYR A 54 9.63 -11.55 -17.87
C TYR A 54 10.79 -12.37 -17.28
N PRO A 55 11.47 -13.25 -18.09
CA PRO A 55 12.47 -14.20 -17.59
C PRO A 55 13.63 -13.53 -16.84
N GLU A 56 14.02 -12.33 -17.29
CA GLU A 56 15.14 -11.56 -16.73
C GLU A 56 14.77 -10.75 -15.48
N ALA A 57 13.47 -10.61 -15.16
CA ALA A 57 13.06 -9.83 -13.99
C ALA A 57 13.53 -10.49 -12.68
N LEU A 58 14.22 -9.70 -11.87
CA LEU A 58 14.72 -10.12 -10.55
C LEU A 58 13.60 -9.93 -9.52
N VAL A 59 12.73 -10.91 -9.38
CA VAL A 59 11.57 -10.87 -8.49
C VAL A 59 11.74 -11.75 -7.26
N ASN A 60 11.43 -11.19 -6.10
CA ASN A 60 11.40 -11.87 -4.81
C ASN A 60 10.06 -11.60 -4.08
N PHE A 61 9.54 -12.62 -3.41
CA PHE A 61 8.43 -12.49 -2.47
C PHE A 61 8.87 -13.08 -1.14
N GLU A 62 8.78 -12.28 -0.08
CA GLU A 62 9.23 -12.64 1.25
C GLU A 62 8.07 -12.60 2.24
N LEU A 63 7.89 -13.70 2.98
CA LEU A 63 6.96 -13.75 4.10
C LEU A 63 7.64 -13.13 5.31
N LYS A 64 7.29 -11.88 5.62
CA LYS A 64 7.95 -11.12 6.68
C LYS A 64 7.07 -10.00 7.21
N ASP A 65 7.22 -9.71 8.50
CA ASP A 65 6.67 -8.49 9.07
C ASP A 65 7.44 -7.27 8.56
N ILE A 66 6.72 -6.28 8.09
CA ILE A 66 7.31 -5.06 7.53
C ILE A 66 8.12 -4.28 8.59
N ARG A 67 7.78 -4.42 9.89
CA ARG A 67 8.51 -3.79 11.00
C ARG A 67 9.95 -4.28 11.10
N ASP A 68 10.20 -5.50 10.63
CA ASP A 68 11.51 -6.15 10.62
C ASP A 68 12.20 -6.09 9.25
N TYR A 69 11.58 -5.40 8.28
CA TYR A 69 12.15 -5.28 6.94
C TYR A 69 13.13 -4.10 6.86
N HIS A 70 14.31 -4.37 6.32
CA HIS A 70 15.35 -3.35 6.14
C HIS A 70 15.28 -2.76 4.73
N PHE A 71 14.71 -1.57 4.62
CA PHE A 71 14.70 -0.82 3.38
C PHE A 71 16.10 -0.30 3.08
N MET A 72 16.64 -0.63 1.91
CA MET A 72 17.95 -0.18 1.44
C MET A 72 17.95 0.02 -0.07
N ASN A 73 18.58 1.10 -0.54
CA ASN A 73 18.75 1.39 -1.96
C ASN A 73 17.42 1.26 -2.74
N CYS A 74 16.35 1.83 -2.19
CA CYS A 74 15.03 1.78 -2.81
C CYS A 74 14.82 3.01 -3.71
N SER A 75 14.35 2.81 -4.94
CA SER A 75 13.85 3.90 -5.80
C SER A 75 12.37 4.12 -5.61
N LEU A 76 11.63 3.05 -5.28
CA LEU A 76 10.19 3.09 -5.08
C LEU A 76 9.80 2.12 -3.96
N VAL A 77 8.95 2.61 -3.08
CA VAL A 77 8.20 1.77 -2.14
C VAL A 77 6.71 1.98 -2.38
N THR A 78 5.94 0.92 -2.46
CA THR A 78 4.47 0.97 -2.60
C THR A 78 3.77 0.32 -1.41
N SER A 79 2.58 0.81 -1.06
CA SER A 79 1.73 0.27 -0.01
C SER A 79 0.26 0.49 -0.36
N ILE A 80 -0.43 -0.57 -0.78
CA ILE A 80 -1.82 -0.44 -1.21
C ILE A 80 -2.74 -1.07 -0.16
N PHE A 81 -3.41 -0.21 0.61
CA PHE A 81 -4.35 -0.59 1.68
C PHE A 81 -3.73 -1.47 2.78
N THR A 82 -2.48 -1.21 3.14
CA THR A 82 -1.73 -2.04 4.11
C THR A 82 -1.52 -1.34 5.44
N LEU A 83 -1.01 -0.10 5.45
CA LEU A 83 -0.69 0.61 6.69
C LEU A 83 -1.91 0.81 7.60
N GLN A 84 -3.11 0.90 7.03
CA GLN A 84 -4.36 1.02 7.78
C GLN A 84 -4.65 -0.14 8.75
N PHE A 85 -4.01 -1.28 8.57
CA PHE A 85 -4.12 -2.44 9.48
C PHE A 85 -3.09 -2.41 10.61
N MET A 86 -2.02 -1.65 10.46
CA MET A 86 -0.98 -1.55 11.48
C MET A 86 -1.45 -0.76 12.71
N SER A 87 -0.81 -1.01 13.85
CA SER A 87 -0.99 -0.16 15.01
C SER A 87 -0.56 1.27 14.70
N MET A 88 -1.24 2.26 15.31
CA MET A 88 -0.87 3.67 15.10
C MET A 88 0.53 3.98 15.59
N LYS A 89 1.01 3.23 16.61
CA LYS A 89 2.34 3.37 17.18
C LYS A 89 3.44 2.98 16.20
N ASP A 90 3.23 1.90 15.44
CA ASP A 90 4.27 1.32 14.59
C ASP A 90 4.37 2.04 13.23
N ARG A 91 3.30 2.74 12.78
CA ARG A 91 3.26 3.36 11.44
C ARG A 91 4.36 4.38 11.23
N GLN A 92 4.59 5.26 12.20
CA GLN A 92 5.61 6.31 12.07
C GLN A 92 7.00 5.69 11.91
N ASP A 93 7.31 4.64 12.68
CA ASP A 93 8.61 3.98 12.62
C ASP A 93 8.82 3.29 11.27
N VAL A 94 7.79 2.65 10.73
CA VAL A 94 7.84 2.04 9.38
C VAL A 94 8.03 3.12 8.30
N VAL A 95 7.30 4.23 8.35
CA VAL A 95 7.44 5.33 7.40
C VAL A 95 8.82 5.98 7.51
N ASN A 96 9.35 6.16 8.72
CA ASN A 96 10.72 6.62 8.94
C ASN A 96 11.76 5.66 8.32
N SER A 97 11.55 4.35 8.45
CA SER A 97 12.41 3.32 7.84
C SER A 97 12.36 3.37 6.32
N ILE A 98 11.17 3.55 5.74
CA ILE A 98 10.99 3.72 4.29
C ILE A 98 11.77 4.94 3.80
N TYR A 99 11.59 6.10 4.45
CA TYR A 99 12.30 7.33 4.10
C TYR A 99 13.82 7.14 4.12
N LYS A 100 14.35 6.53 5.18
CA LYS A 100 15.79 6.27 5.30
C LYS A 100 16.31 5.34 4.19
N GLY A 101 15.54 4.34 3.80
CA GLY A 101 15.93 3.36 2.79
C GLY A 101 15.74 3.81 1.34
N LEU A 102 14.96 4.87 1.10
CA LEU A 102 14.82 5.47 -0.22
C LEU A 102 16.10 6.20 -0.63
N ASN A 103 16.43 6.10 -1.91
CA ASN A 103 17.46 6.94 -2.55
C ASN A 103 16.95 8.38 -2.68
N ASP A 104 17.87 9.33 -2.84
CA ASP A 104 17.50 10.70 -3.19
C ASP A 104 16.72 10.73 -4.51
N GLY A 105 15.59 11.42 -4.51
CA GLY A 105 14.62 11.41 -5.60
C GLY A 105 13.75 10.13 -5.67
N GLY A 106 13.88 9.23 -4.72
CA GLY A 106 13.01 8.05 -4.59
C GLY A 106 11.62 8.42 -4.09
N ALA A 107 10.64 7.55 -4.36
CA ALA A 107 9.24 7.77 -4.08
C ALA A 107 8.65 6.74 -3.11
N PHE A 108 7.75 7.20 -2.24
CA PHE A 108 6.81 6.36 -1.52
C PHE A 108 5.39 6.62 -2.05
N ILE A 109 4.75 5.61 -2.63
CA ILE A 109 3.38 5.69 -3.17
C ILE A 109 2.49 4.75 -2.36
N PHE A 110 1.43 5.29 -1.79
CA PHE A 110 0.51 4.45 -1.03
C PHE A 110 -0.94 4.89 -1.19
N ALA A 111 -1.85 3.95 -0.93
CA ALA A 111 -3.28 4.22 -0.88
C ALA A 111 -3.85 3.70 0.44
N GLU A 112 -4.69 4.51 1.09
CA GLU A 112 -5.28 4.21 2.39
C GLU A 112 -6.75 4.66 2.46
N LYS A 113 -7.52 3.97 3.30
CA LYS A 113 -8.80 4.51 3.76
C LYS A 113 -8.51 5.66 4.72
N ILE A 114 -9.27 6.75 4.60
CA ILE A 114 -9.16 7.91 5.48
C ILE A 114 -10.47 8.14 6.24
N ASN A 115 -10.37 8.85 7.36
CA ASN A 115 -11.49 9.47 8.05
C ASN A 115 -11.57 10.94 7.66
N CYS A 116 -12.81 11.49 7.66
CA CYS A 116 -13.02 12.93 7.59
C CYS A 116 -12.69 13.58 8.94
N GLU A 117 -12.34 14.87 8.91
CA GLU A 117 -12.13 15.67 10.13
C GLU A 117 -13.49 16.01 10.81
N ASP A 118 -14.53 16.18 10.02
CA ASP A 118 -15.89 16.50 10.50
C ASP A 118 -16.78 15.24 10.50
N GLY A 119 -17.47 14.99 11.60
CA GLY A 119 -18.30 13.79 11.77
C GLY A 119 -19.49 13.71 10.81
N ARG A 120 -20.08 14.84 10.42
CA ARG A 120 -21.21 14.86 9.47
C ARG A 120 -20.72 14.51 8.06
N LEU A 121 -19.54 15.02 7.66
CA LEU A 121 -18.91 14.63 6.41
C LEU A 121 -18.53 13.15 6.42
N GLN A 122 -18.05 12.65 7.55
CA GLN A 122 -17.77 11.22 7.71
C GLN A 122 -19.00 10.36 7.45
N ASP A 123 -20.13 10.70 8.04
CA ASP A 123 -21.38 9.97 7.84
C ASP A 123 -21.86 10.05 6.39
N MET A 124 -21.88 11.24 5.79
CA MET A 124 -22.26 11.43 4.38
C MET A 124 -21.39 10.58 3.45
N MET A 125 -20.08 10.62 3.60
CA MET A 125 -19.15 9.86 2.77
C MET A 125 -19.28 8.36 2.98
N THR A 126 -19.58 7.93 4.21
CA THR A 126 -19.80 6.52 4.53
C THR A 126 -21.06 6.00 3.87
N PHE A 127 -22.18 6.72 3.95
CA PHE A 127 -23.45 6.31 3.32
C PHE A 127 -23.33 6.33 1.80
N ASN A 128 -22.75 7.38 1.20
CA ASN A 128 -22.47 7.40 -0.24
C ASN A 128 -21.60 6.21 -0.70
N TYR A 129 -20.65 5.80 0.12
CA TYR A 129 -19.83 4.62 -0.19
C TYR A 129 -20.64 3.32 -0.10
N TYR A 130 -21.60 3.21 0.81
CA TYR A 130 -22.50 2.06 0.88
C TYR A 130 -23.45 2.01 -0.31
N ASP A 131 -23.99 3.15 -0.74
CA ASP A 131 -24.82 3.26 -1.95
C ASP A 131 -24.05 2.82 -3.18
N PHE A 132 -22.83 3.32 -3.37
CA PHE A 132 -21.94 2.89 -4.45
C PHE A 132 -21.67 1.38 -4.43
N LYS A 133 -21.44 0.80 -3.26
CA LYS A 133 -21.25 -0.66 -3.13
C LYS A 133 -22.50 -1.44 -3.47
N SER A 134 -23.66 -0.94 -3.11
CA SER A 134 -24.95 -1.63 -3.32
C SER A 134 -25.30 -1.83 -4.79
N GLU A 135 -24.65 -1.11 -5.70
CA GLU A 135 -24.77 -1.34 -7.14
C GLU A 135 -24.26 -2.75 -7.56
N ASN A 136 -23.33 -3.34 -6.79
CA ASN A 136 -22.67 -4.61 -7.15
C ASN A 136 -22.69 -5.67 -6.05
N PHE A 137 -23.06 -5.33 -4.82
CA PHE A 137 -23.04 -6.22 -3.65
C PHE A 137 -24.34 -6.10 -2.86
N ASP A 138 -24.79 -7.20 -2.27
CA ASP A 138 -25.90 -7.19 -1.34
C ASP A 138 -25.58 -6.38 -0.07
N TYR A 139 -26.58 -5.65 0.44
CA TYR A 139 -26.39 -4.80 1.63
C TYR A 139 -25.95 -5.60 2.86
N GLN A 140 -26.45 -6.83 3.02
CA GLN A 140 -26.07 -7.70 4.13
C GLN A 140 -24.59 -8.08 4.07
N ASP A 141 -24.06 -8.31 2.86
CA ASP A 141 -22.64 -8.61 2.64
C ASP A 141 -21.77 -7.39 2.95
N ILE A 142 -22.22 -6.19 2.54
CA ILE A 142 -21.56 -4.92 2.85
C ILE A 142 -21.45 -4.75 4.37
N MET A 143 -22.54 -4.91 5.09
CA MET A 143 -22.58 -4.77 6.55
C MET A 143 -21.79 -5.84 7.28
N THR A 144 -21.79 -7.07 6.79
CA THR A 144 -21.00 -8.15 7.36
C THR A 144 -19.50 -7.84 7.23
N LYS A 145 -19.08 -7.39 6.05
CA LYS A 145 -17.69 -6.97 5.81
C LYS A 145 -17.28 -5.79 6.68
N GLU A 146 -18.15 -4.79 6.81
CA GLU A 146 -17.90 -3.61 7.65
C GLU A 146 -17.71 -3.99 9.12
N LYS A 147 -18.55 -4.91 9.65
CA LYS A 147 -18.41 -5.43 11.01
C LYS A 147 -17.09 -6.15 11.24
N GLN A 148 -16.64 -6.96 10.25
CA GLN A 148 -15.37 -7.68 10.31
C GLN A 148 -14.17 -6.72 10.34
N LEU A 149 -14.20 -5.69 9.49
CA LEU A 149 -13.09 -4.76 9.33
C LEU A 149 -13.02 -3.66 10.41
N ARG A 150 -14.12 -3.37 11.08
CA ARG A 150 -14.27 -2.26 12.06
C ARG A 150 -13.20 -2.22 13.14
N HIS A 151 -12.78 -3.39 13.64
CA HIS A 151 -11.76 -3.49 14.69
C HIS A 151 -10.35 -3.61 14.14
N MET A 152 -10.21 -3.93 12.86
CA MET A 152 -8.90 -4.13 12.20
C MET A 152 -8.38 -2.84 11.59
N LEU A 153 -9.26 -2.07 10.94
CA LEU A 153 -8.89 -0.83 10.29
C LEU A 153 -8.71 0.30 11.30
N LYS A 154 -7.64 1.05 11.14
CA LYS A 154 -7.30 2.23 11.94
C LYS A 154 -6.96 3.40 11.02
N PRO A 155 -7.96 3.91 10.25
CA PRO A 155 -7.70 4.97 9.29
C PRO A 155 -7.31 6.27 9.99
N TYR A 156 -6.35 6.99 9.40
CA TYR A 156 -6.04 8.37 9.75
C TYR A 156 -6.90 9.33 8.93
N THR A 157 -6.94 10.60 9.32
CA THR A 157 -7.38 11.67 8.41
C THR A 157 -6.30 11.96 7.37
N TYR A 158 -6.66 12.61 6.28
CA TYR A 158 -5.69 13.02 5.27
C TYR A 158 -4.56 13.88 5.86
N ASN A 159 -4.93 14.85 6.70
CA ASN A 159 -3.94 15.73 7.34
C ASN A 159 -2.98 14.96 8.23
N ARG A 160 -3.46 13.92 8.95
CA ARG A 160 -2.60 13.08 9.78
C ARG A 160 -1.67 12.19 8.93
N LEU A 161 -2.13 11.69 7.78
CA LEU A 161 -1.26 10.97 6.84
C LEU A 161 -0.16 11.88 6.29
N LYS A 162 -0.53 13.10 5.87
CA LYS A 162 0.42 14.09 5.38
C LYS A 162 1.46 14.43 6.45
N GLN A 163 1.03 14.73 7.67
CA GLN A 163 1.93 15.03 8.79
C GLN A 163 2.90 13.87 9.08
N MET A 164 2.43 12.62 9.04
CA MET A 164 3.27 11.43 9.23
C MET A 164 4.41 11.36 8.21
N LEU A 165 4.16 11.74 6.96
CA LEU A 165 5.16 11.78 5.91
C LEU A 165 6.15 12.94 6.11
N GLU A 166 5.66 14.13 6.44
CA GLU A 166 6.48 15.31 6.74
C GLU A 166 7.37 15.07 7.96
N ASP A 167 6.84 14.45 9.03
CA ASP A 167 7.60 14.04 10.22
C ASP A 167 8.72 13.04 9.90
N ALA A 168 8.55 12.21 8.88
CA ALA A 168 9.58 11.28 8.41
C ALA A 168 10.68 11.95 7.57
N GLY A 169 10.42 13.15 7.03
CA GLY A 169 11.36 13.95 6.24
C GLY A 169 11.01 14.10 4.75
N PHE A 170 9.87 13.57 4.28
CA PHE A 170 9.45 13.78 2.89
C PHE A 170 9.19 15.26 2.61
N SER A 171 9.82 15.80 1.56
CA SER A 171 9.72 17.22 1.21
C SER A 171 8.51 17.54 0.35
N GLU A 172 8.11 16.61 -0.51
CA GLU A 172 6.99 16.73 -1.44
C GLU A 172 5.95 15.66 -1.18
N VAL A 173 4.74 16.09 -0.80
CA VAL A 173 3.62 15.19 -0.50
C VAL A 173 2.39 15.63 -1.26
N GLN A 174 1.90 14.78 -2.16
CA GLN A 174 0.78 15.10 -3.02
C GLN A 174 -0.23 13.94 -3.08
N SER A 175 -1.53 14.25 -2.92
CA SER A 175 -2.58 13.31 -3.31
C SER A 175 -2.73 13.31 -4.84
N PHE A 176 -2.77 12.14 -5.45
CA PHE A 176 -2.95 12.00 -6.89
C PHE A 176 -4.27 11.30 -7.27
N TRP A 177 -4.95 10.70 -6.28
CA TRP A 177 -6.20 9.99 -6.46
C TRP A 177 -7.04 10.06 -5.18
N GLN A 178 -8.35 10.21 -5.35
CA GLN A 178 -9.32 10.02 -4.26
C GLN A 178 -10.60 9.42 -4.81
N ASN A 179 -11.15 8.46 -4.07
CA ASN A 179 -12.48 7.90 -4.31
C ASN A 179 -13.16 7.65 -2.96
N HIS A 180 -14.26 8.36 -2.69
CA HIS A 180 -14.93 8.35 -1.38
C HIS A 180 -13.92 8.59 -0.23
N LEU A 181 -13.84 7.64 0.68
CA LEU A 181 -12.92 7.64 1.84
C LEU A 181 -11.58 6.95 1.55
N PHE A 182 -11.17 6.84 0.30
CA PHE A 182 -9.88 6.28 -0.08
C PHE A 182 -9.04 7.31 -0.81
N VAL A 183 -7.79 7.43 -0.44
CA VAL A 183 -6.85 8.39 -1.03
C VAL A 183 -5.56 7.69 -1.47
N GLY A 184 -5.05 8.08 -2.62
CA GLY A 184 -3.70 7.74 -3.09
C GLY A 184 -2.78 8.93 -2.91
N ILE A 185 -1.61 8.70 -2.31
CA ILE A 185 -0.61 9.73 -1.98
C ILE A 185 0.74 9.30 -2.54
N ILE A 186 1.46 10.25 -3.12
CA ILE A 186 2.86 10.14 -3.49
C ILE A 186 3.67 11.09 -2.60
N ALA A 187 4.79 10.60 -2.08
CA ALA A 187 5.75 11.37 -1.31
C ALA A 187 7.17 11.16 -1.87
N LEU A 188 7.90 12.26 -2.09
CA LEU A 188 9.27 12.25 -2.63
C LEU A 188 10.29 12.58 -1.55
N LYS A 189 11.41 11.87 -1.60
CA LYS A 189 12.60 12.13 -0.78
C LYS A 189 13.51 13.14 -1.44
#